data_d4b87d0724c3f95b18df7e3e48ed6b95
#
_entry.id   d4b87d0724c3f95b18df7e3e48ed6b95
#
_cell.length_a   1.000
_cell.length_b   1.000
_cell.length_c   1.000
_cell.angle_alpha   90.00
_cell.angle_beta   90.00
_cell.angle_gamma   90.00
#
_symmetry.space_group_name_H-M   'P 1'
#
loop_
_entity.id
_entity.type
_entity.pdbx_description
1 polymer ?
#
loop_
_entity_poly.entity_id
_entity_poly.type
_entity_poly.pdbx_seq_one_letter_code
_entity_poly.pdbx_strand_id
1 'polypeptide(L)'
;MDLSQLGLNHNEVKVKSFLKNEFNYYTNLYLRLLKYRMEQIAGYESVYYNSLNKMNQQVLLILSACKLKDPEETLKIQTVSKEMDRFFCLLTLQQAYESNSFGRIIYEISSKIRNGSIDSIRPAFDEALISLLKEAKGESNIQSVWNYNYFRNAGYSSCSRQFLRYVLARLDLFLCNNTKTTMRYDFKKMASSGKAFHVEHILSDN
;
A
#
# COMPACT_ATOMS: atom_id res chain seq x y z
N MET A 1 -26.51 -6.52 3.92
CA MET A 1 -25.50 -7.61 3.81
C MET A 1 -26.27 -8.90 3.60
N ASP A 2 -26.12 -9.55 2.48
CA ASP A 2 -26.81 -10.80 2.18
C ASP A 2 -26.10 -11.96 2.94
N LEU A 3 -26.75 -12.51 3.95
CA LEU A 3 -26.22 -13.61 4.76
C LEU A 3 -26.01 -14.89 3.94
N SER A 4 -26.66 -15.01 2.77
CA SER A 4 -26.46 -16.12 1.85
C SER A 4 -25.05 -16.19 1.30
N GLN A 5 -24.41 -15.03 1.06
CA GLN A 5 -23.02 -14.92 0.59
C GLN A 5 -21.99 -15.42 1.62
N LEU A 6 -22.33 -15.42 2.90
CA LEU A 6 -21.50 -15.96 3.96
C LEU A 6 -21.77 -17.46 4.21
N GLY A 7 -22.69 -18.08 3.47
CA GLY A 7 -23.09 -19.49 3.64
C GLY A 7 -23.76 -19.80 4.98
N LEU A 8 -24.23 -18.77 5.69
CA LEU A 8 -24.79 -18.92 7.07
C LEU A 8 -26.25 -19.38 7.04
N ASN A 9 -27.03 -19.01 6.02
CA ASN A 9 -28.42 -19.48 5.72
C ASN A 9 -29.34 -19.58 6.94
N HIS A 10 -29.31 -18.57 7.84
CA HIS A 10 -30.08 -18.55 9.10
C HIS A 10 -29.83 -19.78 10.04
N ASN A 11 -28.73 -20.49 9.85
CA ASN A 11 -28.38 -21.64 10.67
C ASN A 11 -27.63 -21.16 11.93
N GLU A 12 -28.23 -21.35 13.10
CA GLU A 12 -27.69 -20.88 14.39
C GLU A 12 -26.27 -21.43 14.68
N VAL A 13 -26.04 -22.71 14.39
CA VAL A 13 -24.74 -23.36 14.62
C VAL A 13 -23.66 -22.75 13.72
N LYS A 14 -23.98 -22.52 12.44
CA LYS A 14 -23.05 -21.85 11.50
C LYS A 14 -22.78 -20.41 11.92
N VAL A 15 -23.79 -19.67 12.35
CA VAL A 15 -23.63 -18.28 12.83
C VAL A 15 -22.73 -18.24 14.06
N LYS A 16 -22.98 -19.11 15.05
CA LYS A 16 -22.14 -19.21 16.25
C LYS A 16 -20.68 -19.56 15.91
N SER A 17 -20.49 -20.52 15.01
CA SER A 17 -19.15 -20.91 14.53
C SER A 17 -18.45 -19.75 13.83
N PHE A 18 -19.11 -19.07 12.91
CA PHE A 18 -18.57 -17.90 12.22
C PHE A 18 -18.15 -16.80 13.19
N LEU A 19 -19.03 -16.44 14.15
CA LEU A 19 -18.72 -15.38 15.12
C LEU A 19 -17.51 -15.75 16.01
N LYS A 20 -17.44 -17.02 16.43
CA LYS A 20 -16.36 -17.50 17.30
C LYS A 20 -15.02 -17.61 16.59
N ASN A 21 -15.02 -17.95 15.32
CA ASN A 21 -13.80 -18.25 14.56
C ASN A 21 -13.43 -17.10 13.61
N GLU A 22 -14.12 -17.00 12.48
CA GLU A 22 -13.75 -16.10 11.39
C GLU A 22 -13.90 -14.62 11.79
N PHE A 23 -15.03 -14.25 12.35
CA PHE A 23 -15.28 -12.88 12.78
C PHE A 23 -14.28 -12.44 13.87
N ASN A 24 -14.05 -13.29 14.86
CA ASN A 24 -13.07 -13.02 15.91
C ASN A 24 -11.65 -12.90 15.34
N TYR A 25 -11.28 -13.78 14.40
CA TYR A 25 -9.98 -13.70 13.70
C TYR A 25 -9.82 -12.37 12.99
N TYR A 26 -10.76 -11.98 12.11
CA TYR A 26 -10.67 -10.74 11.36
C TYR A 26 -10.70 -9.49 12.23
N THR A 27 -11.47 -9.51 13.33
CA THR A 27 -11.47 -8.43 14.32
C THR A 27 -10.09 -8.26 14.96
N ASN A 28 -9.47 -9.35 15.40
CA ASN A 28 -8.14 -9.30 15.99
C ASN A 28 -7.08 -8.88 14.99
N LEU A 29 -7.13 -9.36 13.75
CA LEU A 29 -6.23 -8.91 12.68
C LEU A 29 -6.41 -7.41 12.42
N TYR A 30 -7.64 -6.92 12.30
CA TYR A 30 -7.94 -5.50 12.12
C TYR A 30 -7.35 -4.64 13.26
N LEU A 31 -7.53 -5.04 14.51
CA LEU A 31 -6.98 -4.32 15.67
C LEU A 31 -5.44 -4.27 15.65
N ARG A 32 -4.78 -5.37 15.27
CA ARG A 32 -3.32 -5.39 15.07
C ARG A 32 -2.90 -4.43 13.96
N LEU A 33 -3.61 -4.41 12.84
CA LEU A 33 -3.33 -3.50 11.73
C LEU A 33 -3.51 -2.03 12.13
N LEU A 34 -4.50 -1.71 12.97
CA LEU A 34 -4.64 -0.35 13.51
C LEU A 34 -3.39 0.07 14.31
N LYS A 35 -2.86 -0.83 15.16
CA LYS A 35 -1.61 -0.58 15.87
C LYS A 35 -0.44 -0.36 14.91
N TYR A 36 -0.26 -1.23 13.92
CA TYR A 36 0.83 -1.13 12.93
C TYR A 36 0.75 0.14 12.06
N ARG A 37 -0.44 0.73 11.90
CA ARG A 37 -0.63 2.02 11.24
C ARG A 37 -0.22 3.21 12.08
N MET A 38 -0.26 3.10 13.39
CA MET A 38 0.06 4.20 14.33
C MET A 38 1.53 4.18 14.75
N GLU A 39 2.14 3.01 14.79
CA GLU A 39 3.48 2.77 15.31
C GLU A 39 4.33 2.02 14.27
N GLN A 40 5.59 2.42 14.14
CA GLN A 40 6.55 1.70 13.31
C GLN A 40 7.00 0.42 14.05
N ILE A 41 6.44 -0.71 13.65
CA ILE A 41 6.73 -2.02 14.22
C ILE A 41 7.68 -2.78 13.29
N ALA A 42 8.76 -3.33 13.86
CA ALA A 42 9.75 -4.10 13.12
C ALA A 42 9.11 -5.24 12.31
N GLY A 43 9.43 -5.29 11.01
CA GLY A 43 8.86 -6.22 10.05
C GLY A 43 7.51 -5.80 9.44
N TYR A 44 6.86 -4.75 9.96
CA TYR A 44 5.58 -4.23 9.47
C TYR A 44 5.64 -2.75 9.11
N GLU A 45 6.84 -2.20 8.90
CA GLU A 45 7.09 -0.78 8.67
C GLU A 45 6.30 -0.23 7.48
N SER A 46 6.07 -1.03 6.44
CA SER A 46 5.31 -0.60 5.26
C SER A 46 3.84 -0.30 5.59
N VAL A 47 3.24 -0.96 6.59
CA VAL A 47 1.88 -0.63 7.05
C VAL A 47 1.84 0.79 7.62
N TYR A 48 2.86 1.15 8.40
CA TYR A 48 3.02 2.50 8.94
C TYR A 48 3.30 3.53 7.84
N TYR A 49 4.21 3.25 6.91
CA TYR A 49 4.54 4.14 5.80
C TYR A 49 3.33 4.47 4.92
N ASN A 50 2.52 3.47 4.59
CA ASN A 50 1.27 3.68 3.86
C ASN A 50 0.31 4.60 4.61
N SER A 51 0.26 4.53 5.95
CA SER A 51 -0.60 5.40 6.75
C SER A 51 -0.17 6.88 6.69
N LEU A 52 1.12 7.18 6.54
CA LEU A 52 1.63 8.54 6.35
C LEU A 52 1.13 9.16 5.04
N ASN A 53 0.92 8.33 4.02
CA ASN A 53 0.36 8.71 2.73
C ASN A 53 -1.17 8.56 2.68
N LYS A 54 -1.83 8.30 3.82
CA LYS A 54 -3.30 8.10 3.93
C LYS A 54 -3.84 6.92 3.10
N MET A 55 -3.00 5.94 2.81
CA MET A 55 -3.37 4.74 2.05
C MET A 55 -4.13 3.74 2.95
N ASN A 56 -5.32 4.13 3.40
CA ASN A 56 -6.14 3.34 4.34
C ASN A 56 -6.65 2.04 3.72
N GLN A 57 -6.76 1.99 2.40
CA GLN A 57 -7.22 0.84 1.62
C GLN A 57 -6.34 -0.40 1.79
N GLN A 58 -5.10 -0.25 2.26
CA GLN A 58 -4.23 -1.38 2.58
C GLN A 58 -4.86 -2.36 3.56
N VAL A 59 -5.70 -1.87 4.49
CA VAL A 59 -6.38 -2.73 5.47
C VAL A 59 -7.33 -3.69 4.78
N LEU A 60 -8.13 -3.20 3.82
CA LEU A 60 -9.01 -4.05 3.01
C LEU A 60 -8.21 -5.13 2.28
N LEU A 61 -7.10 -4.76 1.64
CA LEU A 61 -6.26 -5.70 0.88
C LEU A 61 -5.64 -6.77 1.78
N ILE A 62 -5.11 -6.37 2.95
CA ILE A 62 -4.52 -7.32 3.90
C ILE A 62 -5.59 -8.29 4.43
N LEU A 63 -6.77 -7.78 4.83
CA LEU A 63 -7.87 -8.62 5.30
C LEU A 63 -8.37 -9.57 4.19
N SER A 64 -8.29 -9.16 2.92
CA SER A 64 -8.67 -10.03 1.79
C SER A 64 -7.65 -11.12 1.52
N ALA A 65 -6.36 -10.84 1.66
CA ALA A 65 -5.29 -11.80 1.40
C ALA A 65 -5.16 -12.86 2.50
N CYS A 66 -5.46 -12.49 3.75
CA CYS A 66 -5.31 -13.36 4.91
C CYS A 66 -6.59 -14.15 5.20
N LYS A 67 -6.43 -15.32 5.83
CA LYS A 67 -7.53 -16.19 6.25
C LYS A 67 -7.28 -16.79 7.64
N LEU A 68 -8.33 -17.30 8.26
CA LEU A 68 -8.22 -18.00 9.53
C LEU A 68 -7.22 -19.17 9.42
N LYS A 69 -6.27 -19.26 10.37
CA LYS A 69 -5.19 -20.25 10.40
C LYS A 69 -4.27 -20.19 9.17
N ASP A 70 -4.05 -19.00 8.63
CA ASP A 70 -3.15 -18.80 7.49
C ASP A 70 -1.69 -18.98 7.92
N PRO A 71 -0.97 -19.98 7.40
CA PRO A 71 0.44 -20.17 7.73
C PRO A 71 1.34 -19.04 7.17
N GLU A 72 0.85 -18.31 6.15
CA GLU A 72 1.57 -17.22 5.49
C GLU A 72 1.11 -15.83 5.96
N GLU A 73 0.28 -15.73 7.02
CA GLU A 73 -0.33 -14.45 7.45
C GLU A 73 0.71 -13.31 7.56
N THR A 74 1.81 -13.55 8.28
CA THR A 74 2.87 -12.54 8.46
C THR A 74 3.44 -12.07 7.12
N LEU A 75 3.80 -13.01 6.25
CA LEU A 75 4.36 -12.71 4.93
C LEU A 75 3.36 -11.99 4.03
N LYS A 76 2.08 -12.37 4.08
CA LYS A 76 1.02 -11.69 3.33
C LYS A 76 0.82 -10.24 3.79
N ILE A 77 0.79 -9.99 5.10
CA ILE A 77 0.72 -8.61 5.63
C ILE A 77 1.89 -7.78 5.11
N GLN A 78 3.11 -8.32 5.22
CA GLN A 78 4.33 -7.65 4.75
C GLN A 78 4.31 -7.39 3.23
N THR A 79 3.93 -8.40 2.45
CA THR A 79 3.95 -8.32 0.99
C THR A 79 2.87 -7.35 0.49
N VAL A 80 1.63 -7.47 0.96
CA VAL A 80 0.54 -6.55 0.58
C VAL A 80 0.89 -5.10 0.92
N SER A 81 1.43 -4.85 2.11
CA SER A 81 1.78 -3.49 2.50
C SER A 81 2.96 -2.91 1.70
N LYS A 82 3.97 -3.73 1.36
CA LYS A 82 5.09 -3.33 0.48
C LYS A 82 4.61 -3.05 -0.94
N GLU A 83 3.77 -3.93 -1.50
CA GLU A 83 3.24 -3.75 -2.85
C GLU A 83 2.28 -2.55 -2.93
N MET A 84 1.52 -2.26 -1.87
CA MET A 84 0.68 -1.06 -1.77
C MET A 84 1.53 0.23 -1.80
N ASP A 85 2.62 0.28 -1.01
CA ASP A 85 3.57 1.39 -1.02
C ASP A 85 4.20 1.58 -2.41
N ARG A 86 4.70 0.49 -3.01
CA ARG A 86 5.26 0.49 -4.36
C ARG A 86 4.24 0.97 -5.41
N PHE A 87 3.03 0.46 -5.36
CA PHE A 87 1.94 0.79 -6.27
C PHE A 87 1.62 2.30 -6.24
N PHE A 88 1.42 2.84 -5.04
CA PHE A 88 1.16 4.27 -4.85
C PHE A 88 2.33 5.13 -5.33
N CYS A 89 3.56 4.78 -4.94
CA CYS A 89 4.75 5.52 -5.35
C CYS A 89 4.94 5.52 -6.88
N LEU A 90 4.81 4.36 -7.52
CA LEU A 90 4.98 4.25 -8.98
C LEU A 90 3.91 5.02 -9.75
N LEU A 91 2.65 4.99 -9.32
CA LEU A 91 1.58 5.79 -9.93
C LEU A 91 1.84 7.29 -9.79
N THR A 92 2.23 7.72 -8.58
CA THR A 92 2.47 9.15 -8.31
C THR A 92 3.69 9.66 -9.07
N LEU A 93 4.81 8.94 -9.06
CA LEU A 93 6.04 9.31 -9.78
C LEU A 93 5.86 9.30 -11.30
N GLN A 94 4.98 8.46 -11.82
CA GLN A 94 4.65 8.43 -13.26
C GLN A 94 3.45 9.30 -13.62
N GLN A 95 2.95 10.14 -12.67
CA GLN A 95 1.84 11.07 -12.88
C GLN A 95 0.58 10.36 -13.42
N ALA A 96 0.27 9.21 -12.84
CA ALA A 96 -0.89 8.39 -13.18
C ALA A 96 -1.81 8.13 -11.97
N TYR A 97 -1.53 8.74 -10.82
CA TYR A 97 -2.39 8.62 -9.65
C TYR A 97 -3.64 9.49 -9.80
N GLU A 98 -4.81 8.85 -9.80
CA GLU A 98 -6.12 9.48 -9.74
C GLU A 98 -6.96 8.76 -8.69
N SER A 99 -7.59 9.52 -7.78
CA SER A 99 -8.20 8.99 -6.55
C SER A 99 -9.37 8.02 -6.83
N ASN A 100 -10.22 8.31 -7.83
CA ASN A 100 -11.40 7.49 -8.12
C ASN A 100 -11.00 6.17 -8.79
N SER A 101 -10.13 6.26 -9.81
CA SER A 101 -9.57 5.08 -10.49
C SER A 101 -8.77 4.21 -9.53
N PHE A 102 -8.00 4.83 -8.63
CA PHE A 102 -7.29 4.12 -7.57
C PHE A 102 -8.26 3.40 -6.63
N GLY A 103 -9.35 4.04 -6.20
CA GLY A 103 -10.37 3.42 -5.36
C GLY A 103 -11.00 2.19 -6.03
N ARG A 104 -11.35 2.29 -7.32
CA ARG A 104 -11.92 1.19 -8.11
C ARG A 104 -10.97 0.01 -8.21
N ILE A 105 -9.72 0.26 -8.60
CA ILE A 105 -8.73 -0.81 -8.82
C ILE A 105 -8.37 -1.57 -7.54
N ILE A 106 -8.45 -0.93 -6.36
CA ILE A 106 -8.23 -1.60 -5.07
C ILE A 106 -9.24 -2.75 -4.86
N TYR A 107 -10.49 -2.60 -5.27
CA TYR A 107 -11.47 -3.70 -5.18
C TYR A 107 -11.13 -4.84 -6.13
N GLU A 108 -10.61 -4.53 -7.32
CA GLU A 108 -10.17 -5.55 -8.28
C GLU A 108 -8.96 -6.33 -7.72
N ILE A 109 -7.95 -5.63 -7.17
CA ILE A 109 -6.81 -6.27 -6.49
C ILE A 109 -7.33 -7.15 -5.34
N SER A 110 -8.20 -6.61 -4.47
CA SER A 110 -8.80 -7.34 -3.34
C SER A 110 -9.45 -8.66 -3.79
N SER A 111 -10.18 -8.63 -4.90
CA SER A 111 -10.82 -9.82 -5.46
C SER A 111 -9.81 -10.87 -5.94
N LYS A 112 -8.73 -10.42 -6.61
CA LYS A 112 -7.68 -11.30 -7.15
C LYS A 112 -6.84 -11.99 -6.07
N ILE A 113 -6.52 -11.26 -4.98
CA ILE A 113 -5.67 -11.79 -3.90
C ILE A 113 -6.46 -12.53 -2.80
N ARG A 114 -7.79 -12.52 -2.87
CA ARG A 114 -8.65 -13.10 -1.84
C ARG A 114 -8.39 -14.59 -1.66
N ASN A 115 -7.99 -14.97 -0.43
CA ASN A 115 -7.63 -16.35 -0.07
C ASN A 115 -6.54 -16.97 -0.97
N GLY A 116 -5.83 -16.14 -1.76
CA GLY A 116 -4.75 -16.58 -2.65
C GLY A 116 -3.46 -16.92 -1.91
N SER A 117 -2.49 -17.46 -2.65
CA SER A 117 -1.12 -17.61 -2.18
C SER A 117 -0.38 -16.27 -2.17
N ILE A 118 0.73 -16.22 -1.47
CA ILE A 118 1.62 -15.05 -1.45
C ILE A 118 2.09 -14.66 -2.86
N ASP A 119 2.33 -15.63 -3.73
CA ASP A 119 2.82 -15.43 -5.10
C ASP A 119 1.80 -14.72 -6.00
N SER A 120 0.50 -14.75 -5.65
CA SER A 120 -0.55 -14.06 -6.40
C SER A 120 -0.60 -12.55 -6.14
N ILE A 121 0.02 -12.06 -5.06
CA ILE A 121 -0.12 -10.67 -4.60
C ILE A 121 0.56 -9.72 -5.60
N ARG A 122 1.85 -9.88 -5.83
CA ARG A 122 2.61 -8.97 -6.70
C ARG A 122 2.07 -8.91 -8.14
N PRO A 123 1.75 -10.04 -8.83
CA PRO A 123 1.14 -9.99 -10.15
C PRO A 123 -0.17 -9.20 -10.18
N ALA A 124 -1.03 -9.33 -9.16
CA ALA A 124 -2.28 -8.57 -9.09
C ALA A 124 -2.05 -7.05 -9.02
N PHE A 125 -1.03 -6.60 -8.27
CA PHE A 125 -0.65 -5.19 -8.23
C PHE A 125 0.00 -4.72 -9.55
N ASP A 126 0.84 -5.54 -10.18
CA ASP A 126 1.49 -5.20 -11.45
C ASP A 126 0.47 -5.04 -12.58
N GLU A 127 -0.49 -5.95 -12.70
CA GLU A 127 -1.58 -5.84 -13.67
C GLU A 127 -2.43 -4.58 -13.44
N ALA A 128 -2.77 -4.29 -12.18
CA ALA A 128 -3.51 -3.10 -11.80
C ALA A 128 -2.74 -1.82 -12.15
N LEU A 129 -1.43 -1.79 -11.88
CA LEU A 129 -0.56 -0.66 -12.21
C LEU A 129 -0.51 -0.40 -13.71
N ILE A 130 -0.31 -1.44 -14.51
CA ILE A 130 -0.31 -1.34 -15.96
C ILE A 130 -1.67 -0.86 -16.48
N SER A 131 -2.77 -1.34 -15.90
CA SER A 131 -4.12 -0.90 -16.26
C SER A 131 -4.32 0.60 -16.02
N LEU A 132 -3.94 1.10 -14.85
CA LEU A 132 -4.03 2.53 -14.53
C LEU A 132 -3.08 3.40 -15.36
N LEU A 133 -1.88 2.90 -15.68
CA LEU A 133 -0.97 3.61 -16.58
C LEU A 133 -1.57 3.75 -17.98
N LYS A 134 -2.18 2.67 -18.52
CA LYS A 134 -2.89 2.72 -19.83
C LYS A 134 -4.01 3.75 -19.81
N GLU A 135 -4.84 3.73 -18.77
CA GLU A 135 -5.95 4.68 -18.60
C GLU A 135 -5.45 6.13 -18.51
N ALA A 136 -4.47 6.40 -17.66
CA ALA A 136 -3.96 7.75 -17.42
C ALA A 136 -3.16 8.33 -18.60
N LYS A 137 -2.50 7.48 -19.42
CA LYS A 137 -1.69 7.93 -20.57
C LYS A 137 -2.42 7.85 -21.92
N GLY A 138 -3.57 7.16 -21.97
CA GLY A 138 -4.28 6.90 -23.22
C GLY A 138 -3.53 5.95 -24.16
N GLU A 139 -2.61 5.13 -23.65
CA GLU A 139 -1.73 4.25 -24.43
C GLU A 139 -2.05 2.78 -24.12
N SER A 140 -2.52 2.03 -25.10
CA SER A 140 -2.88 0.61 -24.94
C SER A 140 -1.69 -0.35 -24.92
N ASN A 141 -0.53 0.06 -25.42
CA ASN A 141 0.66 -0.79 -25.60
C ASN A 141 1.58 -0.85 -24.38
N ILE A 142 1.24 -0.21 -23.26
CA ILE A 142 2.04 -0.27 -22.03
C ILE A 142 2.06 -1.70 -21.49
N GLN A 143 3.27 -2.26 -21.33
CA GLN A 143 3.51 -3.61 -20.81
C GLN A 143 4.40 -3.62 -19.55
N SER A 144 4.99 -2.48 -19.19
CA SER A 144 5.88 -2.36 -18.05
C SER A 144 5.28 -1.50 -16.96
N VAL A 145 5.49 -1.89 -15.72
CA VAL A 145 5.11 -1.13 -14.52
C VAL A 145 5.90 0.17 -14.36
N TRP A 146 6.98 0.34 -15.12
CA TRP A 146 7.87 1.47 -15.06
C TRP A 146 8.24 1.97 -16.44
N ASN A 147 8.14 3.29 -16.64
CA ASN A 147 8.58 3.96 -17.85
C ASN A 147 9.32 5.25 -17.50
N TYR A 148 10.60 5.33 -17.91
CA TYR A 148 11.43 6.50 -17.65
C TYR A 148 10.84 7.79 -18.24
N ASN A 149 10.21 7.74 -19.41
CA ASN A 149 9.62 8.92 -20.03
C ASN A 149 8.49 9.55 -19.19
N TYR A 150 7.75 8.74 -18.41
CA TYR A 150 6.75 9.26 -17.50
C TYR A 150 7.38 9.78 -16.20
N PHE A 151 8.43 9.09 -15.73
CA PHE A 151 9.13 9.46 -14.51
C PHE A 151 9.96 10.72 -14.63
N ARG A 152 10.64 10.97 -15.77
CA ARG A 152 11.55 12.12 -15.94
C ARG A 152 10.92 13.48 -15.65
N ASN A 153 9.59 13.55 -15.69
CA ASN A 153 8.81 14.75 -15.38
C ASN A 153 8.34 14.81 -13.92
N ALA A 154 8.70 13.79 -13.11
CA ALA A 154 8.38 13.81 -11.68
C ALA A 154 9.29 14.82 -10.97
N GLY A 155 8.69 15.75 -10.25
CA GLY A 155 9.44 16.78 -9.57
C GLY A 155 8.56 17.67 -8.70
N TYR A 156 9.11 18.79 -8.31
CA TYR A 156 8.48 19.74 -7.38
C TYR A 156 7.15 20.31 -7.90
N SER A 157 7.01 20.50 -9.20
CA SER A 157 5.80 21.03 -9.83
C SER A 157 4.70 19.97 -10.01
N SER A 158 5.08 18.69 -10.13
CA SER A 158 4.15 17.59 -10.45
C SER A 158 3.78 16.70 -9.28
N CYS A 159 4.52 16.77 -8.17
CA CYS A 159 4.27 15.97 -6.98
C CYS A 159 3.96 16.87 -5.77
N SER A 160 3.11 16.40 -4.86
CA SER A 160 2.87 17.15 -3.62
C SER A 160 4.13 17.19 -2.75
N ARG A 161 4.32 18.29 -2.03
CA ARG A 161 5.46 18.44 -1.09
C ARG A 161 5.52 17.33 -0.04
N GLN A 162 4.37 16.83 0.40
CA GLN A 162 4.30 15.71 1.35
C GLN A 162 4.85 14.44 0.72
N PHE A 163 4.46 14.14 -0.52
CA PHE A 163 4.94 12.96 -1.23
C PHE A 163 6.44 13.04 -1.53
N LEU A 164 6.95 14.20 -1.94
CA LEU A 164 8.39 14.40 -2.16
C LEU A 164 9.20 14.15 -0.88
N ARG A 165 8.76 14.72 0.26
CA ARG A 165 9.41 14.43 1.56
C ARG A 165 9.39 12.95 1.90
N TYR A 166 8.27 12.29 1.64
CA TYR A 166 8.15 10.86 1.86
C TYR A 166 9.16 10.06 1.00
N VAL A 167 9.24 10.35 -0.30
CA VAL A 167 10.19 9.68 -1.20
C VAL A 167 11.64 9.94 -0.79
N LEU A 168 11.98 11.18 -0.43
CA LEU A 168 13.32 11.52 0.05
C LEU A 168 13.66 10.81 1.36
N ALA A 169 12.73 10.73 2.31
CA ALA A 169 12.91 9.98 3.54
C ALA A 169 13.10 8.47 3.28
N ARG A 170 12.38 7.89 2.30
CA ARG A 170 12.54 6.50 1.86
C ARG A 170 13.90 6.26 1.21
N LEU A 171 14.37 7.21 0.42
CA LEU A 171 15.69 7.15 -0.19
C LEU A 171 16.81 7.21 0.86
N ASP A 172 16.69 8.13 1.83
CA ASP A 172 17.64 8.23 2.95
C ASP A 172 17.69 6.93 3.76
N LEU A 173 16.52 6.38 4.11
CA LEU A 173 16.43 5.08 4.78
C LEU A 173 17.10 3.95 3.97
N PHE A 174 16.87 3.92 2.67
CA PHE A 174 17.49 2.95 1.77
C PHE A 174 19.02 3.09 1.76
N LEU A 175 19.53 4.32 1.67
CA LEU A 175 20.97 4.60 1.71
C LEU A 175 21.57 4.20 3.06
N CYS A 176 20.93 4.56 4.17
CA CYS A 176 21.39 4.18 5.51
C CYS A 176 21.47 2.66 5.68
N ASN A 177 20.46 1.93 5.23
CA ASN A 177 20.44 0.46 5.30
C ASN A 177 21.61 -0.18 4.48
N ASN A 178 21.89 0.37 3.29
CA ASN A 178 22.95 -0.15 2.42
C ASN A 178 24.37 0.22 2.92
N THR A 179 24.50 1.37 3.56
CA THR A 179 25.80 1.83 4.13
C THR A 179 26.00 1.41 5.58
N LYS A 180 25.03 0.68 6.17
CA LYS A 180 25.02 0.27 7.58
C LYS A 180 25.17 1.46 8.55
N THR A 181 24.59 2.58 8.18
CA THR A 181 24.50 3.79 9.00
C THR A 181 23.08 3.95 9.55
N THR A 182 22.91 4.83 10.53
CA THR A 182 21.60 5.18 11.08
C THR A 182 21.09 6.47 10.47
N MET A 183 19.78 6.57 10.28
CA MET A 183 19.17 7.84 9.87
C MET A 183 19.47 8.93 10.91
N ARG A 184 19.87 10.09 10.43
CA ARG A 184 20.14 11.26 11.31
C ARG A 184 18.87 11.79 11.98
N TYR A 185 17.73 11.62 11.32
CA TYR A 185 16.44 12.12 11.79
C TYR A 185 15.39 11.05 11.80
N ASP A 186 14.38 11.21 12.65
CA ASP A 186 13.21 10.35 12.70
C ASP A 186 12.44 10.37 11.38
N PHE A 187 12.15 9.18 10.83
CA PHE A 187 11.47 9.03 9.55
C PHE A 187 10.11 9.76 9.51
N LYS A 188 9.34 9.71 10.60
CA LYS A 188 8.05 10.41 10.70
C LYS A 188 8.20 11.91 10.57
N LYS A 189 9.23 12.49 11.21
CA LYS A 189 9.53 13.92 11.10
C LYS A 189 9.90 14.31 9.68
N MET A 190 10.66 13.47 8.98
CA MET A 190 11.04 13.73 7.60
C MET A 190 9.85 13.63 6.65
N ALA A 191 9.01 12.60 6.78
CA ALA A 191 7.92 12.27 5.87
C ALA A 191 6.61 13.02 6.14
N SER A 192 6.42 13.62 7.34
CA SER A 192 5.14 14.23 7.72
C SER A 192 4.90 15.60 7.06
N SER A 193 3.63 16.02 7.05
CA SER A 193 3.22 17.39 6.74
C SER A 193 3.24 18.24 8.00
N GLY A 194 3.62 19.50 7.92
CA GLY A 194 3.64 20.45 9.06
C GLY A 194 5.01 21.06 9.28
N LYS A 195 5.51 21.14 10.51
CA LYS A 195 6.84 21.66 10.86
C LYS A 195 8.00 20.74 10.42
N ALA A 196 7.79 20.04 9.30
CA ALA A 196 8.71 19.11 8.72
C ALA A 196 9.83 19.82 7.95
N PHE A 197 10.82 19.03 7.53
CA PHE A 197 11.92 19.53 6.69
C PHE A 197 11.41 20.19 5.42
N HIS A 198 12.06 21.28 5.01
CA HIS A 198 11.84 21.89 3.71
C HIS A 198 12.50 21.04 2.63
N VAL A 199 11.85 20.98 1.45
CA VAL A 199 12.48 20.45 0.24
C VAL A 199 13.20 21.62 -0.40
N GLU A 200 14.53 21.56 -0.39
CA GLU A 200 15.38 22.59 -0.98
C GLU A 200 15.75 22.21 -2.43
N HIS A 201 15.79 23.19 -3.29
CA HIS A 201 16.37 23.04 -4.63
C HIS A 201 17.89 23.17 -4.52
N ILE A 202 18.61 22.17 -5.04
CA ILE A 202 20.08 22.21 -5.09
C ILE A 202 20.57 23.16 -6.22
N LEU A 203 19.76 23.30 -7.26
CA LEU A 203 20.00 24.22 -8.37
C LEU A 203 18.84 25.21 -8.43
N SER A 204 19.15 26.51 -8.60
CA SER A 204 18.12 27.52 -8.87
C SER A 204 17.46 27.23 -10.22
N ASP A 205 16.13 27.34 -10.26
CA ASP A 205 15.42 27.38 -11.54
C ASP A 205 15.85 28.68 -12.25
N ASN A 206 16.67 28.57 -13.29
CA ASN A 206 16.99 29.67 -14.19
C ASN A 206 15.97 29.72 -15.32
#